data_e03310e19a1199d00ae7bdde548a1721
#
_entry.id   e03310e19a1199d00ae7bdde548a1721
#
_cell.length_a   1.000
_cell.length_b   1.000
_cell.length_c   1.000
_cell.angle_alpha   90.00
_cell.angle_beta   90.00
_cell.angle_gamma   90.00
#
_symmetry.space_group_name_H-M   'P 1'
#
loop_
_entity.id
_entity.type
_entity.pdbx_description
1 polymer ?
#
loop_
_entity_poly.entity_id
_entity_poly.type
_entity_poly.pdbx_seq_one_letter_code
_entity_poly.pdbx_strand_id
1 'polypeptide(L)'
;MGHSGGYFWKGKAPAAQFFTGVPFGLTADEINAWTNRGGGIELWREVYEPFNIYPIPAGNTGTQMFGWFNKEINSLDDIKGLKMRIPGIGGEVLERAGGIPVTLPGGELFTALQTGVIDATEWVGPYNDLTFGFHQAAKYYYYPGWHEPGSMLELLINKNEWDALPKHLQVIIDTASKAVNQDILDEYTARNNSALRELVEVHGVELRKLPDDVIAEFKIIATEILEENAAKDEMVNKVYQSYKQFKDEVSAYHEVSEDAFVKARNN
;
A
#
# COMPACT_ATOMS: atom_id res chain seq x y z
N MET A 1 -20.65 -9.57 -1.37
CA MET A 1 -19.23 -9.38 -1.71
C MET A 1 -18.88 -7.91 -1.54
N GLY A 2 -17.63 -7.59 -1.16
CA GLY A 2 -17.08 -6.24 -1.05
C GLY A 2 -15.67 -6.21 -1.60
N HIS A 3 -15.18 -5.02 -1.98
CA HIS A 3 -13.81 -4.80 -2.43
C HIS A 3 -13.16 -3.75 -1.52
N SER A 4 -11.97 -4.02 -0.99
CA SER A 4 -11.36 -3.21 0.07
C SER A 4 -9.83 -3.40 0.12
N GLY A 5 -9.20 -2.75 1.10
CA GLY A 5 -7.83 -3.02 1.53
C GLY A 5 -7.80 -3.46 2.99
N GLY A 6 -6.98 -4.44 3.31
CA GLY A 6 -6.89 -5.05 4.65
C GLY A 6 -6.55 -4.07 5.77
N TYR A 7 -5.90 -2.94 5.48
CA TYR A 7 -5.59 -1.93 6.49
C TYR A 7 -6.83 -1.26 7.11
N PHE A 8 -7.98 -1.26 6.43
CA PHE A 8 -9.23 -0.76 7.02
C PHE A 8 -9.79 -1.67 8.13
N TRP A 9 -9.28 -2.91 8.22
CA TRP A 9 -9.64 -3.85 9.28
C TRP A 9 -8.75 -3.73 10.52
N LYS A 10 -7.76 -2.85 10.55
CA LYS A 10 -6.78 -2.66 11.64
C LYS A 10 -7.39 -2.75 13.05
N GLY A 11 -8.54 -2.12 13.26
CA GLY A 11 -9.20 -2.09 14.57
C GLY A 11 -9.85 -3.40 15.01
N LYS A 12 -10.07 -4.38 14.10
CA LYS A 12 -10.71 -5.66 14.38
C LYS A 12 -9.83 -6.86 14.06
N ALA A 13 -9.05 -6.77 13.01
CA ALA A 13 -8.14 -7.79 12.52
C ALA A 13 -6.78 -7.14 12.19
N PRO A 14 -5.94 -6.81 13.18
CA PRO A 14 -4.70 -6.07 12.96
C PRO A 14 -3.76 -6.73 11.94
N ALA A 15 -3.74 -8.08 11.90
CA ALA A 15 -2.93 -8.83 10.95
C ALA A 15 -3.38 -8.68 9.48
N ALA A 16 -4.61 -8.21 9.22
CA ALA A 16 -5.11 -8.04 7.86
C ALA A 16 -4.30 -7.00 7.05
N GLN A 17 -3.65 -6.04 7.71
CA GLN A 17 -2.83 -5.01 7.07
C GLN A 17 -1.68 -5.60 6.25
N PHE A 18 -1.12 -6.75 6.65
CA PHE A 18 -0.01 -7.40 5.95
C PHE A 18 -0.37 -7.87 4.54
N PHE A 19 -1.65 -8.08 4.26
CA PHE A 19 -2.14 -8.53 2.95
C PHE A 19 -2.47 -7.39 1.99
N THR A 20 -2.30 -6.14 2.42
CA THR A 20 -2.45 -4.98 1.53
C THR A 20 -1.11 -4.29 1.31
N GLY A 21 -0.56 -3.62 2.32
CA GLY A 21 0.70 -2.91 2.19
C GLY A 21 1.40 -2.77 3.53
N VAL A 22 2.70 -3.04 3.54
CA VAL A 22 3.57 -2.88 4.71
C VAL A 22 4.64 -1.86 4.37
N PRO A 23 4.87 -0.84 5.18
CA PRO A 23 5.95 0.11 4.96
C PRO A 23 7.29 -0.58 4.75
N PHE A 24 8.00 -0.23 3.67
CA PHE A 24 9.28 -0.86 3.26
C PHE A 24 9.17 -2.39 3.07
N GLY A 25 7.98 -2.85 2.74
CA GLY A 25 7.65 -4.27 2.59
C GLY A 25 7.85 -4.80 1.17
N LEU A 26 7.05 -5.83 0.85
CA LEU A 26 7.06 -6.51 -0.43
C LEU A 26 6.53 -5.61 -1.55
N THR A 27 7.19 -5.64 -2.69
CA THR A 27 6.70 -5.05 -3.95
C THR A 27 5.50 -5.82 -4.49
N ALA A 28 4.87 -5.33 -5.57
CA ALA A 28 3.68 -5.97 -6.13
C ALA A 28 3.88 -7.45 -6.52
N ASP A 29 4.99 -7.75 -7.19
CA ASP A 29 5.29 -9.12 -7.60
C ASP A 29 5.63 -10.01 -6.41
N GLU A 30 6.35 -9.46 -5.44
CA GLU A 30 6.73 -10.16 -4.22
C GLU A 30 5.52 -10.49 -3.34
N ILE A 31 4.59 -9.54 -3.12
CA ILE A 31 3.38 -9.81 -2.33
C ILE A 31 2.45 -10.78 -3.05
N ASN A 32 2.36 -10.69 -4.38
CA ASN A 32 1.64 -11.67 -5.19
C ASN A 32 2.24 -13.07 -5.04
N ALA A 33 3.58 -13.20 -5.06
CA ALA A 33 4.28 -14.45 -4.89
C ALA A 33 4.11 -15.02 -3.47
N TRP A 34 4.28 -14.20 -2.43
CA TRP A 34 4.04 -14.61 -1.05
C TRP A 34 2.60 -15.09 -0.85
N THR A 35 1.63 -14.30 -1.31
CA THR A 35 0.21 -14.63 -1.15
C THR A 35 -0.15 -15.92 -1.89
N ASN A 36 0.28 -16.09 -3.13
CA ASN A 36 -0.16 -17.22 -3.95
C ASN A 36 0.69 -18.49 -3.78
N ARG A 37 1.93 -18.39 -3.28
CA ARG A 37 2.90 -19.50 -3.22
C ARG A 37 3.72 -19.56 -1.94
N GLY A 38 3.81 -18.47 -1.19
CA GLY A 38 4.58 -18.37 0.05
C GLY A 38 3.77 -18.63 1.33
N GLY A 39 2.55 -19.15 1.22
CA GLY A 39 1.69 -19.43 2.38
C GLY A 39 0.83 -18.25 2.84
N GLY A 40 0.90 -17.10 2.18
CA GLY A 40 0.16 -15.90 2.57
C GLY A 40 -1.35 -16.08 2.48
N ILE A 41 -1.88 -16.80 1.46
CA ILE A 41 -3.33 -16.96 1.29
C ILE A 41 -3.98 -17.77 2.41
N GLU A 42 -3.29 -18.79 2.93
CA GLU A 42 -3.77 -19.59 4.05
C GLU A 42 -3.86 -18.76 5.32
N LEU A 43 -2.82 -17.95 5.60
CA LEU A 43 -2.79 -17.02 6.71
C LEU A 43 -3.88 -15.94 6.58
N TRP A 44 -4.08 -15.41 5.38
CA TRP A 44 -5.12 -14.42 5.12
C TRP A 44 -6.52 -14.95 5.45
N ARG A 45 -6.81 -16.18 5.01
CA ARG A 45 -8.06 -16.86 5.33
C ARG A 45 -8.23 -17.11 6.82
N GLU A 46 -7.17 -17.51 7.52
CA GLU A 46 -7.17 -17.68 8.96
C GLU A 46 -7.46 -16.38 9.71
N VAL A 47 -6.86 -15.25 9.31
CA VAL A 47 -7.12 -13.93 9.89
C VAL A 47 -8.59 -13.51 9.75
N TYR A 48 -9.24 -13.84 8.63
CA TYR A 48 -10.62 -13.45 8.39
C TYR A 48 -11.68 -14.50 8.79
N GLU A 49 -11.27 -15.72 9.15
CA GLU A 49 -12.20 -16.78 9.55
C GLU A 49 -13.13 -16.40 10.72
N PRO A 50 -12.66 -15.74 11.80
CA PRO A 50 -13.52 -15.32 12.91
C PRO A 50 -14.63 -14.34 12.50
N PHE A 51 -14.49 -13.68 11.36
CA PHE A 51 -15.44 -12.69 10.83
C PHE A 51 -16.36 -13.29 9.75
N ASN A 52 -16.30 -14.60 9.53
CA ASN A 52 -17.05 -15.28 8.46
C ASN A 52 -16.80 -14.68 7.07
N ILE A 53 -15.54 -14.32 6.78
CA ILE A 53 -15.11 -13.74 5.52
C ILE A 53 -14.12 -14.67 4.82
N TYR A 54 -14.27 -14.80 3.51
CA TYR A 54 -13.34 -15.48 2.62
C TYR A 54 -12.68 -14.44 1.71
N PRO A 55 -11.39 -14.12 1.92
CA PRO A 55 -10.66 -13.15 1.12
C PRO A 55 -10.05 -13.80 -0.11
N ILE A 56 -9.98 -13.03 -1.20
CA ILE A 56 -9.29 -13.39 -2.44
C ILE A 56 -8.54 -12.15 -2.94
N PRO A 57 -7.28 -12.25 -3.42
CA PRO A 57 -6.60 -11.14 -4.10
C PRO A 57 -7.39 -10.69 -5.32
N ALA A 58 -7.64 -9.39 -5.45
CA ALA A 58 -8.46 -8.85 -6.54
C ALA A 58 -8.06 -7.41 -6.92
N GLY A 59 -6.79 -7.17 -7.05
CA GLY A 59 -6.19 -5.92 -7.49
C GLY A 59 -4.82 -5.69 -6.82
N ASN A 60 -3.93 -5.04 -7.53
CA ASN A 60 -2.66 -4.56 -6.99
C ASN A 60 -2.31 -3.22 -7.63
N THR A 61 -1.97 -2.23 -6.84
CA THR A 61 -1.67 -0.89 -7.34
C THR A 61 -0.24 -0.72 -7.84
N GLY A 62 0.62 -1.70 -7.59
CA GLY A 62 2.06 -1.48 -7.71
C GLY A 62 2.60 -0.57 -6.62
N THR A 63 3.84 -0.12 -6.78
CA THR A 63 4.44 0.85 -5.86
C THR A 63 3.76 2.19 -6.00
N GLN A 64 3.24 2.70 -4.89
CA GLN A 64 2.53 3.98 -4.86
C GLN A 64 3.50 5.17 -4.80
N MET A 65 2.92 6.37 -4.92
CA MET A 65 3.60 7.62 -4.59
C MET A 65 3.36 7.96 -3.12
N PHE A 66 4.28 8.71 -2.49
CA PHE A 66 4.06 9.12 -1.09
C PHE A 66 2.89 10.10 -0.98
N GLY A 67 2.64 10.90 -2.01
CA GLY A 67 1.41 11.65 -2.11
C GLY A 67 1.58 13.15 -2.37
N TRP A 68 0.51 13.88 -2.11
CA TRP A 68 0.31 15.29 -2.42
C TRP A 68 0.44 16.15 -1.19
N PHE A 69 1.20 17.24 -1.30
CA PHE A 69 1.57 18.10 -0.19
C PHE A 69 1.37 19.57 -0.52
N ASN A 70 0.78 20.31 0.41
CA ASN A 70 0.68 21.77 0.37
C ASN A 70 1.94 22.47 0.90
N LYS A 71 2.82 21.72 1.56
CA LYS A 71 4.07 22.20 2.15
C LYS A 71 5.25 21.39 1.62
N GLU A 72 6.41 22.02 1.57
CA GLU A 72 7.65 21.29 1.26
C GLU A 72 8.13 20.48 2.48
N ILE A 73 8.69 19.31 2.19
CA ILE A 73 9.34 18.44 3.16
C ILE A 73 10.82 18.40 2.81
N ASN A 74 11.62 19.09 3.62
CA ASN A 74 13.06 19.19 3.46
C ASN A 74 13.83 18.45 4.57
N SER A 75 13.15 18.11 5.66
CA SER A 75 13.70 17.43 6.83
C SER A 75 12.60 16.77 7.68
N LEU A 76 13.02 16.00 8.69
CA LEU A 76 12.10 15.44 9.70
C LEU A 76 11.34 16.52 10.49
N ASP A 77 11.87 17.72 10.62
CA ASP A 77 11.18 18.82 11.32
C ASP A 77 9.90 19.25 10.58
N ASP A 78 9.86 19.09 9.25
CA ASP A 78 8.70 19.42 8.43
C ASP A 78 7.57 18.37 8.56
N ILE A 79 7.88 17.19 9.10
CA ILE A 79 6.88 16.16 9.44
C ILE A 79 6.13 16.50 10.73
N LYS A 80 6.77 17.24 11.65
CA LYS A 80 6.15 17.57 12.95
C LYS A 80 4.90 18.42 12.77
N GLY A 81 3.77 17.90 13.25
CA GLY A 81 2.46 18.54 13.14
C GLY A 81 1.83 18.50 11.74
N LEU A 82 2.44 17.82 10.76
CA LEU A 82 1.88 17.64 9.43
C LEU A 82 0.59 16.81 9.52
N LYS A 83 -0.54 17.40 9.14
CA LYS A 83 -1.83 16.71 9.05
C LYS A 83 -1.93 16.00 7.73
N MET A 84 -1.75 14.67 7.74
CA MET A 84 -1.77 13.88 6.51
C MET A 84 -2.79 12.76 6.58
N ARG A 85 -3.61 12.63 5.54
CA ARG A 85 -4.41 11.42 5.37
C ARG A 85 -3.49 10.31 4.90
N ILE A 86 -3.34 9.30 5.75
CA ILE A 86 -2.55 8.10 5.48
C ILE A 86 -3.08 6.95 6.36
N PRO A 87 -3.51 5.82 5.77
CA PRO A 87 -4.08 4.70 6.51
C PRO A 87 -3.02 3.74 7.05
N GLY A 88 -3.48 2.78 7.86
CA GLY A 88 -2.72 1.60 8.23
C GLY A 88 -1.47 1.89 9.05
N ILE A 89 -0.44 1.06 8.82
CA ILE A 89 0.85 1.15 9.50
C ILE A 89 1.60 2.42 9.08
N GLY A 90 1.41 2.89 7.83
CA GLY A 90 1.98 4.17 7.38
C GLY A 90 1.55 5.35 8.25
N GLY A 91 0.30 5.36 8.71
CA GLY A 91 -0.20 6.35 9.67
C GLY A 91 0.48 6.26 11.02
N GLU A 92 0.75 5.05 11.54
CA GLU A 92 1.49 4.86 12.79
C GLU A 92 2.94 5.37 12.69
N VAL A 93 3.58 5.14 11.54
CA VAL A 93 4.93 5.66 11.27
C VAL A 93 4.93 7.19 11.25
N LEU A 94 3.99 7.80 10.55
CA LEU A 94 3.85 9.25 10.50
C LEU A 94 3.62 9.84 11.89
N GLU A 95 2.74 9.25 12.70
CA GLU A 95 2.44 9.68 14.07
C GLU A 95 3.69 9.63 14.96
N ARG A 96 4.43 8.52 14.92
CA ARG A 96 5.66 8.36 15.72
C ARG A 96 6.76 9.34 15.28
N ALA A 97 6.79 9.72 14.01
CA ALA A 97 7.67 10.77 13.49
C ALA A 97 7.22 12.20 13.84
N GLY A 98 6.07 12.36 14.53
CA GLY A 98 5.55 13.64 14.98
C GLY A 98 4.48 14.25 14.09
N GLY A 99 4.05 13.59 13.03
CA GLY A 99 2.92 13.98 12.20
C GLY A 99 1.56 13.65 12.83
N ILE A 100 0.49 14.05 12.17
CA ILE A 100 -0.89 13.86 12.62
C ILE A 100 -1.64 13.09 11.54
N PRO A 101 -1.71 11.74 11.64
CA PRO A 101 -2.46 10.95 10.67
C PRO A 101 -3.96 11.23 10.78
N VAL A 102 -4.61 11.35 9.64
CA VAL A 102 -6.06 11.60 9.53
C VAL A 102 -6.68 10.50 8.69
N THR A 103 -7.87 10.05 9.08
CA THR A 103 -8.65 9.08 8.29
C THR A 103 -9.84 9.80 7.66
N LEU A 104 -9.85 9.84 6.32
CA LEU A 104 -10.92 10.42 5.52
C LEU A 104 -11.26 9.50 4.35
N PRO A 105 -12.54 9.43 3.95
CA PRO A 105 -12.95 8.74 2.72
C PRO A 105 -12.34 9.41 1.48
N GLY A 106 -12.06 8.62 0.43
CA GLY A 106 -11.45 9.11 -0.81
C GLY A 106 -12.18 10.30 -1.44
N GLY A 107 -13.51 10.28 -1.45
CA GLY A 107 -14.31 11.37 -2.02
C GLY A 107 -14.22 12.73 -1.29
N GLU A 108 -13.66 12.75 -0.08
CA GLU A 108 -13.49 13.98 0.71
C GLU A 108 -12.08 14.59 0.58
N LEU A 109 -11.12 13.84 0.05
CA LEU A 109 -9.69 14.19 0.07
C LEU A 109 -9.38 15.47 -0.70
N PHE A 110 -9.95 15.63 -1.89
CA PHE A 110 -9.73 16.82 -2.71
C PHE A 110 -10.13 18.10 -1.94
N THR A 111 -11.34 18.10 -1.38
CA THR A 111 -11.85 19.26 -0.64
C THR A 111 -11.06 19.50 0.64
N ALA A 112 -10.70 18.45 1.39
CA ALA A 112 -9.91 18.56 2.60
C ALA A 112 -8.51 19.14 2.35
N LEU A 113 -7.87 18.70 1.25
CA LEU A 113 -6.57 19.20 0.82
C LEU A 113 -6.66 20.64 0.32
N GLN A 114 -7.67 20.97 -0.50
CA GLN A 114 -7.87 22.30 -1.05
C GLN A 114 -8.19 23.36 0.04
N THR A 115 -8.95 22.97 1.06
CA THR A 115 -9.33 23.88 2.15
C THR A 115 -8.31 23.93 3.29
N GLY A 116 -7.26 23.12 3.26
CA GLY A 116 -6.24 23.07 4.31
C GLY A 116 -6.70 22.36 5.59
N VAL A 117 -7.78 21.58 5.54
CA VAL A 117 -8.18 20.69 6.66
C VAL A 117 -7.09 19.64 6.88
N ILE A 118 -6.48 19.17 5.79
CA ILE A 118 -5.25 18.36 5.78
C ILE A 118 -4.15 19.11 5.01
N ASP A 119 -2.89 18.91 5.40
CA ASP A 119 -1.71 19.47 4.73
C ASP A 119 -1.23 18.57 3.58
N ALA A 120 -1.54 17.26 3.68
CA ALA A 120 -1.10 16.25 2.73
C ALA A 120 -2.07 15.06 2.66
N THR A 121 -2.01 14.32 1.56
CA THR A 121 -2.70 13.05 1.38
C THR A 121 -1.88 12.12 0.50
N GLU A 122 -1.79 10.85 0.86
CA GLU A 122 -1.49 9.79 -0.10
C GLU A 122 -2.79 9.33 -0.78
N TRP A 123 -2.67 8.65 -1.92
CA TRP A 123 -3.80 7.97 -2.56
C TRP A 123 -3.33 6.70 -3.26
N VAL A 124 -2.90 6.76 -4.51
CA VAL A 124 -2.37 5.60 -5.25
C VAL A 124 -1.12 5.98 -6.03
N GLY A 125 -1.29 6.65 -7.14
CA GLY A 125 -0.24 6.99 -8.08
C GLY A 125 -0.75 7.88 -9.21
N PRO A 126 0.12 8.31 -10.13
CA PRO A 126 -0.18 9.37 -11.09
C PRO A 126 -1.50 9.21 -11.85
N TYR A 127 -1.83 8.00 -12.29
CA TYR A 127 -3.02 7.73 -13.09
C TYR A 127 -4.32 7.96 -12.29
N ASN A 128 -4.41 7.42 -11.09
CA ASN A 128 -5.57 7.64 -10.23
C ASN A 128 -5.62 9.07 -9.71
N ASP A 129 -4.49 9.59 -9.27
CA ASP A 129 -4.37 10.88 -8.63
C ASP A 129 -4.72 12.03 -9.59
N LEU A 130 -4.37 11.89 -10.87
CA LEU A 130 -4.78 12.80 -11.94
C LEU A 130 -6.31 12.84 -12.06
N THR A 131 -6.97 11.67 -12.02
CA THR A 131 -8.43 11.57 -12.11
C THR A 131 -9.12 12.22 -10.90
N PHE A 132 -8.53 12.13 -9.71
CA PHE A 132 -9.02 12.81 -8.50
C PHE A 132 -8.76 14.31 -8.50
N GLY A 133 -7.90 14.80 -9.40
CA GLY A 133 -7.63 16.22 -9.54
C GLY A 133 -6.74 16.82 -8.44
N PHE A 134 -6.01 16.02 -7.68
CA PHE A 134 -5.19 16.49 -6.55
C PHE A 134 -4.17 17.57 -6.93
N HIS A 135 -3.69 17.57 -8.18
CA HIS A 135 -2.82 18.61 -8.73
C HIS A 135 -3.43 20.02 -8.70
N GLN A 136 -4.76 20.14 -8.60
CA GLN A 136 -5.44 21.44 -8.46
C GLN A 136 -5.52 21.90 -6.98
N ALA A 137 -5.28 21.00 -6.04
CA ALA A 137 -5.37 21.28 -4.62
C ALA A 137 -4.00 21.34 -3.93
N ALA A 138 -2.97 20.67 -4.46
CA ALA A 138 -1.62 20.66 -3.92
C ALA A 138 -0.57 20.75 -5.03
N LYS A 139 0.57 21.35 -4.68
CA LYS A 139 1.65 21.65 -5.64
C LYS A 139 2.72 20.58 -5.71
N TYR A 140 3.05 19.99 -4.56
CA TYR A 140 4.17 19.06 -4.43
C TYR A 140 3.69 17.62 -4.47
N TYR A 141 4.36 16.79 -5.28
CA TYR A 141 4.08 15.37 -5.39
C TYR A 141 5.33 14.58 -5.03
N TYR A 142 5.28 13.89 -3.89
CA TYR A 142 6.43 13.24 -3.31
C TYR A 142 6.55 11.75 -3.64
N TYR A 143 7.79 11.28 -3.77
CA TYR A 143 8.18 9.88 -3.92
C TYR A 143 9.43 9.55 -3.07
N PRO A 144 9.73 8.25 -2.82
CA PRO A 144 8.95 7.06 -3.13
C PRO A 144 7.78 6.85 -2.17
N GLY A 145 6.82 6.03 -2.58
CA GLY A 145 5.71 5.56 -1.75
C GLY A 145 6.14 4.47 -0.77
N TRP A 146 6.98 4.81 0.17
CA TRP A 146 7.58 3.92 1.16
C TRP A 146 6.57 3.13 2.00
N HIS A 147 5.37 3.65 2.16
CA HIS A 147 4.28 3.11 2.97
C HIS A 147 3.53 1.97 2.27
N GLU A 148 3.43 2.01 0.96
CA GLU A 148 2.70 1.04 0.14
C GLU A 148 3.48 0.64 -1.13
N PRO A 149 4.51 -0.21 -0.99
CA PRO A 149 5.34 -0.62 -2.13
C PRO A 149 4.67 -1.62 -3.09
N GLY A 150 3.56 -2.25 -2.66
CA GLY A 150 2.82 -3.22 -3.47
C GLY A 150 1.44 -3.49 -2.89
N SER A 151 0.53 -2.51 -2.97
CA SER A 151 -0.77 -2.60 -2.30
C SER A 151 -1.71 -3.56 -3.01
N MET A 152 -1.91 -4.72 -2.39
CA MET A 152 -2.88 -5.70 -2.83
C MET A 152 -4.27 -5.37 -2.29
N LEU A 153 -5.27 -5.44 -3.17
CA LEU A 153 -6.67 -5.24 -2.83
C LEU A 153 -7.38 -6.59 -2.72
N GLU A 154 -8.43 -6.61 -1.92
CA GLU A 154 -9.14 -7.82 -1.55
C GLU A 154 -10.58 -7.85 -2.06
N LEU A 155 -11.00 -8.98 -2.59
CA LEU A 155 -12.40 -9.33 -2.73
C LEU A 155 -12.84 -10.10 -1.48
N LEU A 156 -13.75 -9.52 -0.73
CA LEU A 156 -14.32 -10.08 0.49
C LEU A 156 -15.65 -10.77 0.18
N ILE A 157 -15.76 -12.05 0.50
CA ILE A 157 -16.97 -12.84 0.28
C ILE A 157 -17.44 -13.38 1.64
N ASN A 158 -18.75 -13.36 1.91
CA ASN A 158 -19.29 -14.06 3.06
C ASN A 158 -18.91 -15.55 2.96
N LYS A 159 -18.25 -16.09 4.00
CA LYS A 159 -17.70 -17.45 3.95
C LYS A 159 -18.77 -18.52 3.80
N ASN A 160 -19.93 -18.36 4.46
CA ASN A 160 -21.02 -19.32 4.32
C ASN A 160 -21.56 -19.34 2.88
N GLU A 161 -21.66 -18.19 2.23
CA GLU A 161 -22.08 -18.11 0.82
C GLU A 161 -21.04 -18.70 -0.11
N TRP A 162 -19.73 -18.45 0.19
CA TRP A 162 -18.64 -19.07 -0.54
C TRP A 162 -18.67 -20.60 -0.45
N ASP A 163 -18.83 -21.14 0.77
CA ASP A 163 -18.86 -22.58 1.01
C ASP A 163 -20.09 -23.27 0.38
N ALA A 164 -21.19 -22.53 0.24
CA ALA A 164 -22.41 -23.01 -0.43
C ALA A 164 -22.29 -23.02 -1.97
N LEU A 165 -21.32 -22.32 -2.54
CA LEU A 165 -21.13 -22.31 -3.99
C LEU A 165 -20.64 -23.67 -4.51
N PRO A 166 -21.18 -24.15 -5.64
CA PRO A 166 -20.62 -25.29 -6.35
C PRO A 166 -19.12 -25.06 -6.67
N LYS A 167 -18.31 -26.11 -6.58
CA LYS A 167 -16.85 -26.03 -6.71
C LYS A 167 -16.40 -25.34 -8.01
N HIS A 168 -17.10 -25.59 -9.12
CA HIS A 168 -16.77 -24.96 -10.39
C HIS A 168 -16.96 -23.43 -10.37
N LEU A 169 -17.94 -22.90 -9.62
CA LEU A 169 -18.15 -21.46 -9.47
C LEU A 169 -17.07 -20.83 -8.56
N GLN A 170 -16.67 -21.55 -7.50
CA GLN A 170 -15.54 -21.11 -6.67
C GLN A 170 -14.26 -20.97 -7.52
N VAL A 171 -13.97 -21.95 -8.39
CA VAL A 171 -12.81 -21.92 -9.30
C VAL A 171 -12.90 -20.77 -10.29
N ILE A 172 -14.09 -20.49 -10.84
CA ILE A 172 -14.28 -19.35 -11.75
C ILE A 172 -13.99 -18.02 -11.04
N ILE A 173 -14.53 -17.83 -9.84
CA ILE A 173 -14.31 -16.58 -9.06
C ILE A 173 -12.81 -16.43 -8.70
N ASP A 174 -12.18 -17.49 -8.20
CA ASP A 174 -10.75 -17.46 -7.84
C ASP A 174 -9.87 -17.14 -9.06
N THR A 175 -10.17 -17.74 -10.20
CA THR A 175 -9.43 -17.50 -11.45
C THR A 175 -9.66 -16.07 -11.97
N ALA A 176 -10.91 -15.61 -11.97
CA ALA A 176 -11.25 -14.25 -12.40
C ALA A 176 -10.59 -13.20 -11.50
N SER A 177 -10.60 -13.41 -10.19
CA SER A 177 -9.96 -12.49 -9.24
C SER A 177 -8.45 -12.38 -9.46
N LYS A 178 -7.77 -13.51 -9.73
CA LYS A 178 -6.34 -13.50 -10.07
C LYS A 178 -6.06 -12.78 -11.39
N ALA A 179 -6.93 -12.96 -12.38
CA ALA A 179 -6.82 -12.23 -13.64
C ALA A 179 -7.00 -10.73 -13.45
N VAL A 180 -8.01 -10.31 -12.68
CA VAL A 180 -8.24 -8.90 -12.33
C VAL A 180 -7.07 -8.32 -11.52
N ASN A 181 -6.50 -9.10 -10.58
CA ASN A 181 -5.33 -8.66 -9.81
C ASN A 181 -4.15 -8.29 -10.72
N GLN A 182 -3.88 -9.12 -11.74
CA GLN A 182 -2.83 -8.85 -12.71
C GLN A 182 -3.19 -7.71 -13.65
N ASP A 183 -4.42 -7.68 -14.17
CA ASP A 183 -4.90 -6.67 -15.11
C ASP A 183 -4.82 -5.25 -14.54
N ILE A 184 -5.20 -5.08 -13.27
CA ILE A 184 -5.09 -3.80 -12.54
C ILE A 184 -3.61 -3.38 -12.41
N LEU A 185 -2.72 -4.30 -12.05
CA LEU A 185 -1.28 -4.01 -11.94
C LEU A 185 -0.70 -3.58 -13.30
N ASP A 186 -1.07 -4.27 -14.37
CA ASP A 186 -0.63 -3.96 -15.73
C ASP A 186 -1.16 -2.58 -16.19
N GLU A 187 -2.42 -2.28 -15.90
CA GLU A 187 -3.02 -0.97 -16.22
C GLU A 187 -2.30 0.17 -15.51
N TYR A 188 -2.05 0.05 -14.19
CA TYR A 188 -1.33 1.07 -13.44
C TYR A 188 0.11 1.21 -13.94
N THR A 189 0.80 0.11 -14.16
CA THR A 189 2.17 0.12 -14.70
C THR A 189 2.24 0.82 -16.06
N ALA A 190 1.28 0.56 -16.94
CA ALA A 190 1.24 1.19 -18.26
C ALA A 190 0.85 2.66 -18.22
N ARG A 191 -0.13 3.04 -17.38
CA ARG A 191 -0.73 4.39 -17.40
C ARG A 191 -0.05 5.39 -16.47
N ASN A 192 0.56 4.95 -15.37
CA ASN A 192 1.23 5.85 -14.43
C ASN A 192 2.32 6.69 -15.10
N ASN A 193 3.06 6.14 -16.06
CA ASN A 193 4.13 6.88 -16.71
C ASN A 193 3.63 8.05 -17.58
N SER A 194 2.52 7.87 -18.32
CA SER A 194 1.92 8.94 -19.12
C SER A 194 1.22 9.98 -18.25
N ALA A 195 0.52 9.54 -17.21
CA ALA A 195 -0.13 10.41 -16.24
C ALA A 195 0.89 11.26 -15.45
N LEU A 196 2.04 10.69 -15.05
CA LEU A 196 3.10 11.46 -14.39
C LEU A 196 3.65 12.56 -15.30
N ARG A 197 3.89 12.25 -16.58
CA ARG A 197 4.31 13.27 -17.55
C ARG A 197 3.28 14.39 -17.67
N GLU A 198 2.00 14.07 -17.81
CA GLU A 198 0.93 15.03 -17.87
C GLU A 198 0.88 15.93 -16.63
N LEU A 199 0.97 15.35 -15.44
CA LEU A 199 1.02 16.09 -14.18
C LEU A 199 2.18 17.09 -14.15
N VAL A 200 3.37 16.68 -14.60
CA VAL A 200 4.57 17.53 -14.55
C VAL A 200 4.58 18.54 -15.70
N GLU A 201 4.39 18.10 -16.96
CA GLU A 201 4.60 18.94 -18.15
C GLU A 201 3.40 19.82 -18.47
N VAL A 202 2.17 19.37 -18.17
CA VAL A 202 0.94 20.12 -18.49
C VAL A 202 0.41 20.87 -17.29
N HIS A 203 0.39 20.22 -16.13
CA HIS A 203 -0.18 20.80 -14.91
C HIS A 203 0.84 21.48 -14.00
N GLY A 204 2.14 21.38 -14.30
CA GLY A 204 3.21 22.08 -13.58
C GLY A 204 3.42 21.56 -12.15
N VAL A 205 3.08 20.28 -11.88
CA VAL A 205 3.29 19.63 -10.59
C VAL A 205 4.77 19.53 -10.29
N GLU A 206 5.17 19.91 -9.10
CA GLU A 206 6.55 19.77 -8.63
C GLU A 206 6.78 18.36 -8.06
N LEU A 207 7.36 17.49 -8.88
CA LEU A 207 7.79 16.16 -8.43
C LEU A 207 9.00 16.29 -7.50
N ARG A 208 8.90 15.75 -6.29
CA ARG A 208 9.91 15.86 -5.24
C ARG A 208 10.28 14.50 -4.68
N LYS A 209 11.58 14.26 -4.53
CA LYS A 209 12.08 13.14 -3.74
C LYS A 209 12.02 13.49 -2.25
N LEU A 210 11.56 12.56 -1.40
CA LEU A 210 11.74 12.70 0.03
C LEU A 210 13.24 12.72 0.37
N PRO A 211 13.67 13.54 1.35
CA PRO A 211 15.04 13.50 1.85
C PRO A 211 15.42 12.10 2.35
N ASP A 212 16.66 11.70 2.09
CA ASP A 212 17.12 10.35 2.41
C ASP A 212 17.18 10.08 3.93
N ASP A 213 17.39 11.10 4.74
CA ASP A 213 17.33 11.03 6.21
C ASP A 213 15.89 10.80 6.71
N VAL A 214 14.89 11.43 6.08
CA VAL A 214 13.47 11.18 6.39
C VAL A 214 13.10 9.74 6.07
N ILE A 215 13.51 9.24 4.89
CA ILE A 215 13.26 7.84 4.49
C ILE A 215 13.94 6.87 5.46
N ALA A 216 15.17 7.14 5.86
CA ALA A 216 15.92 6.30 6.79
C ALA A 216 15.23 6.22 8.16
N GLU A 217 14.78 7.35 8.70
CA GLU A 217 14.06 7.39 9.97
C GLU A 217 12.71 6.68 9.88
N PHE A 218 11.94 6.90 8.82
CA PHE A 218 10.68 6.19 8.61
C PHE A 218 10.88 4.67 8.55
N LYS A 219 11.99 4.20 7.98
CA LYS A 219 12.33 2.77 7.92
C LYS A 219 12.62 2.20 9.31
N ILE A 220 13.35 2.94 10.15
CA ILE A 220 13.61 2.54 11.54
C ILE A 220 12.30 2.45 12.31
N ILE A 221 11.49 3.50 12.28
CA ILE A 221 10.20 3.57 12.97
C ILE A 221 9.25 2.46 12.49
N ALA A 222 9.19 2.20 11.18
CA ALA A 222 8.35 1.14 10.63
C ALA A 222 8.76 -0.24 11.16
N THR A 223 10.06 -0.51 11.24
CA THR A 223 10.57 -1.77 11.78
C THR A 223 10.18 -1.96 13.25
N GLU A 224 10.37 -0.92 14.08
CA GLU A 224 9.99 -0.94 15.49
C GLU A 224 8.48 -1.20 15.67
N ILE A 225 7.63 -0.51 14.89
CA ILE A 225 6.17 -0.69 14.94
C ILE A 225 5.77 -2.11 14.57
N LEU A 226 6.37 -2.69 13.54
CA LEU A 226 6.08 -4.06 13.11
C LEU A 226 6.45 -5.07 14.20
N GLU A 227 7.60 -4.92 14.84
CA GLU A 227 8.05 -5.78 15.94
C GLU A 227 7.18 -5.61 17.19
N GLU A 228 6.84 -4.38 17.55
CA GLU A 228 5.93 -4.11 18.68
C GLU A 228 4.53 -4.69 18.45
N ASN A 229 3.99 -4.57 17.25
CA ASN A 229 2.67 -5.11 16.93
C ASN A 229 2.68 -6.63 16.91
N ALA A 230 3.75 -7.26 16.42
CA ALA A 230 3.96 -8.70 16.48
C ALA A 230 4.07 -9.19 17.95
N ALA A 231 4.73 -8.43 18.81
CA ALA A 231 4.86 -8.81 20.24
C ALA A 231 3.53 -8.71 21.02
N LYS A 232 2.57 -7.94 20.55
CA LYS A 232 1.27 -7.70 21.23
C LYS A 232 0.16 -8.68 20.84
N ASP A 233 0.25 -9.29 19.65
CA ASP A 233 -0.83 -10.12 19.08
C ASP A 233 -0.24 -11.36 18.41
N GLU A 234 -0.72 -12.53 18.78
CA GLU A 234 -0.23 -13.82 18.29
C GLU A 234 -0.46 -14.02 16.79
N MET A 235 -1.62 -13.56 16.27
CA MET A 235 -1.93 -13.66 14.84
C MET A 235 -1.09 -12.69 14.03
N VAL A 236 -0.89 -11.46 14.53
CA VAL A 236 0.03 -10.50 13.92
C VAL A 236 1.45 -11.09 13.88
N ASN A 237 1.92 -11.68 14.98
CA ASN A 237 3.23 -12.32 15.00
C ASN A 237 3.35 -13.44 13.97
N LYS A 238 2.36 -14.33 13.91
CA LYS A 238 2.34 -15.46 12.98
C LYS A 238 2.44 -14.98 11.51
N VAL A 239 1.65 -13.98 11.15
CA VAL A 239 1.66 -13.40 9.80
C VAL A 239 2.97 -12.66 9.54
N TYR A 240 3.44 -11.84 10.48
CA TYR A 240 4.69 -11.09 10.37
C TYR A 240 5.91 -11.97 10.15
N GLN A 241 6.02 -13.09 10.91
CA GLN A 241 7.16 -14.01 10.74
C GLN A 241 7.18 -14.65 9.35
N SER A 242 6.03 -15.08 8.83
CA SER A 242 5.93 -15.62 7.48
C SER A 242 6.27 -14.56 6.42
N TYR A 243 5.71 -13.36 6.56
CA TYR A 243 5.95 -12.22 5.67
C TYR A 243 7.43 -11.83 5.65
N LYS A 244 8.03 -11.69 6.85
CA LYS A 244 9.43 -11.30 7.02
C LYS A 244 10.38 -12.33 6.43
N GLN A 245 10.16 -13.61 6.71
CA GLN A 245 10.98 -14.69 6.15
C GLN A 245 10.94 -14.64 4.62
N PHE A 246 9.76 -14.56 4.02
CA PHE A 246 9.61 -14.50 2.58
C PHE A 246 10.29 -13.26 1.99
N LYS A 247 10.13 -12.09 2.64
CA LYS A 247 10.77 -10.86 2.22
C LYS A 247 12.29 -10.96 2.22
N ASP A 248 12.88 -11.52 3.30
CA ASP A 248 14.33 -11.67 3.41
C ASP A 248 14.88 -12.60 2.31
N GLU A 249 14.17 -13.70 2.02
CA GLU A 249 14.54 -14.66 0.97
C GLU A 249 14.43 -14.07 -0.45
N VAL A 250 13.30 -13.42 -0.77
CA VAL A 250 13.08 -12.85 -2.12
C VAL A 250 13.96 -11.64 -2.39
N SER A 251 14.20 -10.78 -1.37
CA SER A 251 15.11 -9.63 -1.52
C SER A 251 16.54 -10.07 -1.83
N ALA A 252 17.03 -11.12 -1.19
CA ALA A 252 18.36 -11.68 -1.48
C ALA A 252 18.48 -12.19 -2.93
N TYR A 253 17.41 -12.75 -3.47
CA TYR A 253 17.37 -13.15 -4.89
C TYR A 253 17.28 -11.95 -5.83
N HIS A 254 16.43 -10.97 -5.53
CA HIS A 254 16.25 -9.78 -6.38
C HIS A 254 17.52 -8.93 -6.47
N GLU A 255 18.33 -8.85 -5.41
CA GLU A 255 19.60 -8.14 -5.42
C GLU A 255 20.54 -8.63 -6.54
N VAL A 256 20.55 -9.93 -6.83
CA VAL A 256 21.39 -10.55 -7.86
C VAL A 256 20.66 -10.81 -9.19
N SER A 257 19.39 -10.51 -9.28
CA SER A 257 18.55 -10.72 -10.48
C SER A 257 17.97 -9.39 -10.99
N GLU A 258 16.76 -9.06 -10.59
CA GLU A 258 16.00 -7.95 -11.15
C GLU A 258 16.64 -6.59 -10.83
N ASP A 259 17.08 -6.36 -9.61
CA ASP A 259 17.71 -5.10 -9.20
C ASP A 259 19.04 -4.92 -9.93
N ALA A 260 19.84 -5.99 -10.02
CA ALA A 260 21.09 -5.96 -10.77
C ALA A 260 20.84 -5.67 -12.26
N PHE A 261 19.82 -6.29 -12.86
CA PHE A 261 19.44 -6.05 -14.24
C PHE A 261 18.94 -4.62 -14.48
N VAL A 262 18.01 -4.14 -13.64
CA VAL A 262 17.49 -2.75 -13.74
C VAL A 262 18.61 -1.73 -13.62
N LYS A 263 19.52 -1.93 -12.69
CA LYS A 263 20.72 -1.08 -12.53
C LYS A 263 21.61 -1.11 -13.78
N ALA A 264 21.85 -2.29 -14.34
CA ALA A 264 22.66 -2.43 -15.55
C ALA A 264 22.02 -1.81 -16.79
N ARG A 265 20.67 -1.92 -16.90
CA ARG A 265 19.90 -1.32 -18.00
C ARG A 265 19.90 0.21 -17.97
N ASN A 266 19.94 0.82 -16.79
CA ASN A 266 19.81 2.26 -16.60
C ASN A 266 21.13 3.02 -16.53
N ASN A 267 22.29 2.30 -16.49
CA ASN A 267 23.65 2.84 -16.59
C ASN A 267 24.15 2.84 -18.04
#